data_910ed9df3bd6befdf8af668b0dbf55b5
#
_entry.id   910ed9df3bd6befdf8af668b0dbf55b5
#
_cell.length_a   1.000
_cell.length_b   1.000
_cell.length_c   1.000
_cell.angle_alpha   90.00
_cell.angle_beta   90.00
_cell.angle_gamma   90.00
#
_symmetry.space_group_name_H-M   'P 1'
#
loop_
_entity.id
_entity.type
_entity.pdbx_description
1 polymer ?
#
loop_
_entity_poly.entity_id
_entity_poly.type
_entity_poly.pdbx_seq_one_letter_code
_entity_poly.pdbx_strand_id
1 'polypeptide(L)'
;MNYNKKILIITGDAGESFEILYASHRLLEAGYQPVIAAPAVKRMNLVMHDFEPGWDTYIERPGYLMESDLSFDDVNPAEYHSLLIPGGRAPEFLRNDQRVINIVKAFNDSNKYIFAICHGVQILVTAGLVDGRKIACYEHVKFEVEVCGGIYVTPDQAVQDGKIITGKTWQSHPEFYRLVFNCLEKSKEAEPETQVVIH
;
A
#
# COMPACT_ATOMS: atom_id res chain seq x y z
N MET A 1 11.59 -13.01 -16.92
CA MET A 1 12.09 -11.66 -16.61
C MET A 1 12.80 -11.74 -15.27
N ASN A 2 14.05 -11.26 -15.13
CA ASN A 2 14.68 -11.15 -13.82
C ASN A 2 14.18 -9.87 -13.16
N TYR A 3 13.26 -10.00 -12.21
CA TYR A 3 12.81 -8.88 -11.39
C TYR A 3 13.86 -8.58 -10.32
N ASN A 4 14.34 -7.34 -10.28
CA ASN A 4 15.43 -6.98 -9.38
C ASN A 4 15.03 -6.81 -7.90
N LYS A 5 13.75 -6.52 -7.61
CA LYS A 5 13.27 -6.24 -6.24
C LYS A 5 11.81 -6.65 -6.06
N LYS A 6 11.51 -7.26 -4.92
CA LYS A 6 10.13 -7.63 -4.53
C LYS A 6 9.46 -6.46 -3.79
N ILE A 7 8.19 -6.20 -4.12
CA ILE A 7 7.32 -5.27 -3.40
C ILE A 7 6.18 -6.07 -2.77
N LEU A 8 6.07 -6.01 -1.45
CA LEU A 8 4.97 -6.67 -0.75
C LEU A 8 3.69 -5.86 -0.90
N ILE A 9 2.58 -6.51 -1.24
CA ILE A 9 1.23 -5.93 -1.23
C ILE A 9 0.41 -6.66 -0.19
N ILE A 10 -0.07 -5.96 0.84
CA ILE A 10 -0.94 -6.51 1.87
C ILE A 10 -2.39 -6.22 1.52
N THR A 11 -3.22 -7.26 1.38
CA THR A 11 -4.65 -7.12 1.12
C THR A 11 -5.42 -8.36 1.62
N GLY A 12 -6.71 -8.45 1.29
CA GLY A 12 -7.59 -9.55 1.66
C GLY A 12 -8.93 -9.48 0.90
N ASP A 13 -9.92 -10.23 1.36
CA ASP A 13 -11.29 -10.08 0.86
C ASP A 13 -11.76 -8.63 1.03
N ALA A 14 -12.55 -8.15 0.08
CA ALA A 14 -13.01 -6.77 -0.02
C ALA A 14 -11.89 -5.73 -0.17
N GLY A 15 -10.70 -6.12 -0.65
CA GLY A 15 -9.69 -5.18 -1.14
C GLY A 15 -10.17 -4.50 -2.43
N GLU A 16 -9.79 -3.21 -2.62
CA GLU A 16 -10.17 -2.47 -3.83
C GLU A 16 -9.45 -3.02 -5.06
N SER A 17 -10.23 -3.60 -5.99
CA SER A 17 -9.67 -4.32 -7.14
C SER A 17 -8.86 -3.43 -8.08
N PHE A 18 -9.29 -2.19 -8.30
CA PHE A 18 -8.56 -1.27 -9.17
C PHE A 18 -7.20 -0.88 -8.54
N GLU A 19 -7.16 -0.65 -7.24
CA GLU A 19 -5.91 -0.29 -6.56
C GLU A 19 -4.92 -1.45 -6.57
N ILE A 20 -5.38 -2.70 -6.35
CA ILE A 20 -4.53 -3.87 -6.30
C ILE A 20 -4.02 -4.27 -7.70
N LEU A 21 -4.92 -4.33 -8.69
CA LEU A 21 -4.57 -4.74 -10.06
C LEU A 21 -3.67 -3.69 -10.72
N TYR A 22 -3.99 -2.40 -10.56
CA TYR A 22 -3.15 -1.35 -11.10
C TYR A 22 -1.76 -1.37 -10.46
N ALA A 23 -1.68 -1.52 -9.12
CA ALA A 23 -0.40 -1.68 -8.42
C ALA A 23 0.42 -2.83 -9.01
N SER A 24 -0.20 -4.01 -9.13
CA SER A 24 0.48 -5.21 -9.61
C SER A 24 1.02 -5.02 -11.02
N HIS A 25 0.19 -4.56 -11.95
CA HIS A 25 0.61 -4.37 -13.34
C HIS A 25 1.64 -3.24 -13.48
N ARG A 26 1.45 -2.13 -12.78
CA ARG A 26 2.35 -0.99 -12.85
C ARG A 26 3.73 -1.29 -12.27
N LEU A 27 3.79 -2.10 -11.21
CA LEU A 27 5.05 -2.57 -10.64
C LEU A 27 5.76 -3.55 -11.58
N LEU A 28 5.02 -4.51 -12.17
CA LEU A 28 5.56 -5.46 -13.16
C LEU A 28 6.12 -4.73 -14.38
N GLU A 29 5.39 -3.76 -14.94
CA GLU A 29 5.84 -2.94 -16.07
C GLU A 29 7.15 -2.20 -15.75
N ALA A 30 7.32 -1.74 -14.51
CA ALA A 30 8.53 -1.05 -14.06
C ALA A 30 9.67 -2.00 -13.63
N GLY A 31 9.52 -3.32 -13.80
CA GLY A 31 10.54 -4.33 -13.50
C GLY A 31 10.64 -4.73 -12.02
N TYR A 32 9.62 -4.46 -11.21
CA TYR A 32 9.50 -4.95 -9.84
C TYR A 32 8.64 -6.22 -9.80
N GLN A 33 8.84 -7.07 -8.79
CA GLN A 33 7.99 -8.22 -8.52
C GLN A 33 6.99 -7.89 -7.41
N PRO A 34 5.70 -7.63 -7.71
CA PRO A 34 4.68 -7.57 -6.68
C PRO A 34 4.46 -8.97 -6.10
N VAL A 35 4.30 -9.04 -4.79
CA VAL A 35 3.97 -10.28 -4.06
C VAL A 35 2.80 -9.96 -3.15
N ILE A 36 1.70 -10.67 -3.31
CA ILE A 36 0.44 -10.40 -2.64
C ILE A 36 0.30 -11.31 -1.43
N ALA A 37 0.24 -10.71 -0.24
CA ALA A 37 -0.02 -11.41 1.01
C ALA A 37 -1.43 -11.12 1.53
N ALA A 38 -2.07 -12.17 2.04
CA ALA A 38 -3.41 -12.15 2.62
C ALA A 38 -3.45 -12.94 3.95
N PRO A 39 -4.58 -12.95 4.70
CA PRO A 39 -4.67 -13.72 5.94
C PRO A 39 -4.34 -15.21 5.81
N ALA A 40 -4.58 -15.78 4.63
CA ALA A 40 -4.21 -17.13 4.21
C ALA A 40 -3.97 -17.14 2.70
N VAL A 41 -3.26 -18.14 2.19
CA VAL A 41 -3.18 -18.36 0.73
C VAL A 41 -4.55 -18.78 0.23
N LYS A 42 -5.20 -17.93 -0.55
CA LYS A 42 -6.58 -18.14 -1.01
C LYS A 42 -6.91 -17.29 -2.23
N ARG A 43 -8.01 -17.65 -2.86
CA ARG A 43 -8.69 -16.80 -3.82
C ARG A 43 -9.53 -15.77 -3.08
N MET A 44 -9.19 -14.50 -3.25
CA MET A 44 -9.84 -13.37 -2.60
C MET A 44 -10.99 -12.83 -3.46
N ASN A 45 -12.05 -12.38 -2.79
CA ASN A 45 -13.17 -11.66 -3.39
C ASN A 45 -12.91 -10.16 -3.22
N LEU A 46 -12.42 -9.52 -4.29
CA LEU A 46 -12.17 -8.09 -4.29
C LEU A 46 -13.45 -7.31 -4.55
N VAL A 47 -13.43 -6.00 -4.29
CA VAL A 47 -14.55 -5.08 -4.51
C VAL A 47 -14.16 -3.95 -5.45
N MET A 48 -15.17 -3.21 -5.93
CA MET A 48 -15.04 -1.93 -6.61
C MET A 48 -15.76 -0.87 -5.80
N HIS A 49 -15.10 0.22 -5.49
CA HIS A 49 -15.70 1.39 -4.87
C HIS A 49 -15.89 2.48 -5.93
N ASP A 50 -17.14 2.70 -6.31
CA ASP A 50 -17.53 3.72 -7.28
C ASP A 50 -18.10 4.95 -6.58
N PHE A 51 -17.86 6.12 -7.18
CA PHE A 51 -18.40 7.40 -6.74
C PHE A 51 -19.50 7.84 -7.72
N GLU A 52 -20.76 7.71 -7.32
CA GLU A 52 -21.91 8.04 -8.15
C GLU A 52 -22.54 9.37 -7.70
N PRO A 53 -23.01 10.22 -8.65
CA PRO A 53 -23.69 11.46 -8.31
C PRO A 53 -24.93 11.21 -7.46
N GLY A 54 -25.09 12.02 -6.39
CA GLY A 54 -26.23 11.91 -5.47
C GLY A 54 -26.08 10.91 -4.34
N TRP A 55 -24.92 10.25 -4.21
CA TRP A 55 -24.58 9.44 -3.06
C TRP A 55 -23.61 10.18 -2.14
N ASP A 56 -23.81 10.04 -0.82
CA ASP A 56 -22.96 10.71 0.18
C ASP A 56 -21.60 10.04 0.39
N THR A 57 -21.45 8.79 -0.08
CA THR A 57 -20.23 7.99 0.02
C THR A 57 -20.10 7.09 -1.22
N TYR A 58 -19.09 6.23 -1.25
CA TYR A 58 -18.92 5.27 -2.35
C TYR A 58 -20.00 4.18 -2.34
N ILE A 59 -20.22 3.60 -3.52
CA ILE A 59 -21.01 2.37 -3.70
C ILE A 59 -20.03 1.21 -3.84
N GLU A 60 -20.28 0.12 -3.13
CA GLU A 60 -19.49 -1.10 -3.26
C GLU A 60 -20.17 -2.09 -4.21
N ARG A 61 -19.39 -2.58 -5.16
CA ARG A 61 -19.78 -3.64 -6.10
C ARG A 61 -18.79 -4.79 -6.04
N PRO A 62 -19.19 -6.04 -6.43
CA PRO A 62 -18.24 -7.13 -6.65
C PRO A 62 -17.15 -6.72 -7.64
N GLY A 63 -15.89 -6.89 -7.25
CA GLY A 63 -14.72 -6.69 -8.09
C GLY A 63 -14.21 -8.00 -8.70
N TYR A 64 -12.95 -8.01 -9.09
CA TYR A 64 -12.30 -9.21 -9.61
C TYR A 64 -11.98 -10.21 -8.50
N LEU A 65 -11.80 -11.47 -8.89
CA LEU A 65 -11.24 -12.50 -8.03
C LEU A 65 -9.72 -12.53 -8.25
N MET A 66 -8.95 -12.68 -7.17
CA MET A 66 -7.49 -12.70 -7.24
C MET A 66 -6.90 -13.68 -6.23
N GLU A 67 -5.92 -14.47 -6.67
CA GLU A 67 -5.18 -15.36 -5.78
C GLU A 67 -4.13 -14.55 -4.99
N SER A 68 -3.94 -14.89 -3.71
CA SER A 68 -2.79 -14.41 -2.94
C SER A 68 -1.61 -15.36 -3.12
N ASP A 69 -0.39 -14.81 -3.08
CA ASP A 69 0.86 -15.58 -3.19
C ASP A 69 1.29 -16.19 -1.86
N LEU A 70 1.02 -15.47 -0.75
CA LEU A 70 1.47 -15.84 0.61
C LEU A 70 0.37 -15.63 1.63
N SER A 71 0.49 -16.34 2.76
CA SER A 71 -0.17 -15.96 4.01
C SER A 71 0.66 -14.93 4.77
N PHE A 72 0.04 -14.16 5.69
CA PHE A 72 0.79 -13.23 6.55
C PHE A 72 1.79 -13.94 7.47
N ASP A 73 1.57 -15.22 7.78
CA ASP A 73 2.49 -16.02 8.60
C ASP A 73 3.80 -16.32 7.87
N ASP A 74 3.78 -16.35 6.52
CA ASP A 74 4.93 -16.69 5.69
C ASP A 74 5.70 -15.44 5.24
N VAL A 75 5.26 -14.23 5.60
CA VAL A 75 5.92 -12.99 5.21
C VAL A 75 7.18 -12.77 6.03
N ASN A 76 8.33 -12.72 5.35
CA ASN A 76 9.57 -12.21 5.91
C ASN A 76 9.84 -10.79 5.39
N PRO A 77 9.63 -9.71 6.18
CA PRO A 77 9.80 -8.33 5.73
C PRO A 77 11.19 -8.00 5.17
N ALA A 78 12.23 -8.76 5.57
CA ALA A 78 13.59 -8.54 5.09
C ALA A 78 13.76 -8.80 3.58
N GLU A 79 12.93 -9.67 3.00
CA GLU A 79 13.00 -10.07 1.59
C GLU A 79 12.41 -9.02 0.64
N TYR A 80 11.71 -8.02 1.15
CA TYR A 80 11.01 -7.03 0.35
C TYR A 80 11.68 -5.67 0.41
N HIS A 81 11.69 -4.99 -0.73
CA HIS A 81 12.23 -3.66 -0.86
C HIS A 81 11.32 -2.60 -0.22
N SER A 82 10.02 -2.72 -0.40
CA SER A 82 9.00 -1.82 0.12
C SER A 82 7.65 -2.52 0.30
N LEU A 83 6.74 -1.85 0.99
CA LEU A 83 5.39 -2.31 1.29
C LEU A 83 4.36 -1.41 0.61
N LEU A 84 3.31 -2.00 0.03
CA LEU A 84 2.14 -1.29 -0.50
C LEU A 84 0.87 -1.82 0.17
N ILE A 85 0.00 -0.90 0.61
CA ILE A 85 -1.24 -1.18 1.34
C ILE A 85 -2.39 -0.51 0.59
N PRO A 86 -3.11 -1.24 -0.26
CA PRO A 86 -4.31 -0.75 -0.93
C PRO A 86 -5.49 -0.61 0.02
N GLY A 87 -6.56 0.01 -0.48
CA GLY A 87 -7.80 0.21 0.25
C GLY A 87 -8.86 -0.87 0.00
N GLY A 88 -10.08 -0.43 -0.24
CA GLY A 88 -11.27 -1.23 -0.11
C GLY A 88 -11.70 -1.33 1.35
N ARG A 89 -12.54 -2.32 1.72
CA ARG A 89 -12.89 -2.61 3.12
C ARG A 89 -11.88 -3.54 3.82
N ALA A 90 -10.99 -4.18 3.08
CA ALA A 90 -9.99 -5.07 3.68
C ALA A 90 -9.22 -4.44 4.85
N PRO A 91 -8.76 -3.18 4.78
CA PRO A 91 -8.05 -2.54 5.89
C PRO A 91 -8.82 -2.47 7.21
N GLU A 92 -10.15 -2.34 7.18
CA GLU A 92 -10.98 -2.35 8.40
C GLU A 92 -10.84 -3.65 9.20
N PHE A 93 -10.73 -4.77 8.50
CA PHE A 93 -10.50 -6.08 9.08
C PHE A 93 -9.03 -6.29 9.41
N LEU A 94 -8.13 -6.02 8.44
CA LEU A 94 -6.71 -6.33 8.52
C LEU A 94 -5.99 -5.55 9.62
N ARG A 95 -6.41 -4.33 9.93
CA ARG A 95 -5.83 -3.53 11.02
C ARG A 95 -5.97 -4.17 12.41
N ASN A 96 -6.86 -5.15 12.56
CA ASN A 96 -7.04 -5.91 13.80
C ASN A 96 -6.17 -7.19 13.84
N ASP A 97 -5.48 -7.53 12.75
CA ASP A 97 -4.56 -8.66 12.69
C ASP A 97 -3.16 -8.22 13.14
N GLN A 98 -2.70 -8.76 14.27
CA GLN A 98 -1.40 -8.39 14.83
C GLN A 98 -0.23 -8.72 13.89
N ARG A 99 -0.37 -9.72 13.00
CA ARG A 99 0.65 -10.07 12.00
C ARG A 99 0.85 -8.91 11.04
N VAL A 100 -0.24 -8.30 10.57
CA VAL A 100 -0.21 -7.13 9.67
C VAL A 100 0.48 -5.96 10.35
N ILE A 101 0.11 -5.66 11.60
CA ILE A 101 0.72 -4.56 12.35
C ILE A 101 2.22 -4.80 12.56
N ASN A 102 2.62 -6.03 12.88
CA ASN A 102 4.03 -6.39 13.04
C ASN A 102 4.82 -6.25 11.72
N ILE A 103 4.24 -6.67 10.58
CA ILE A 103 4.85 -6.51 9.26
C ILE A 103 5.07 -5.01 8.97
N VAL A 104 4.03 -4.18 9.13
CA VAL A 104 4.10 -2.74 8.86
C VAL A 104 5.18 -2.06 9.73
N LYS A 105 5.21 -2.38 11.03
CA LYS A 105 6.25 -1.86 11.94
C LYS A 105 7.64 -2.31 11.52
N ALA A 106 7.84 -3.56 11.11
CA ALA A 106 9.13 -4.05 10.65
C ALA A 106 9.65 -3.28 9.41
N PHE A 107 8.77 -2.91 8.47
CA PHE A 107 9.15 -2.04 7.34
C PHE A 107 9.56 -0.65 7.80
N ASN A 108 8.80 -0.04 8.72
CA ASN A 108 9.14 1.28 9.29
C ASN A 108 10.47 1.25 10.03
N ASP A 109 10.67 0.27 10.91
CA ASP A 109 11.87 0.15 11.76
C ASP A 109 13.12 -0.14 10.91
N SER A 110 12.95 -0.82 9.77
CA SER A 110 14.01 -1.04 8.77
C SER A 110 14.21 0.15 7.83
N ASN A 111 13.54 1.29 8.07
CA ASN A 111 13.60 2.49 7.22
C ASN A 111 13.30 2.23 5.74
N LYS A 112 12.40 1.26 5.46
CA LYS A 112 11.91 0.94 4.13
C LYS A 112 10.73 1.84 3.76
N TYR A 113 10.48 2.00 2.45
CA TYR A 113 9.31 2.74 1.99
C TYR A 113 8.01 1.98 2.26
N ILE A 114 7.00 2.72 2.72
CA ILE A 114 5.64 2.24 2.91
C ILE A 114 4.71 3.13 2.08
N PHE A 115 3.94 2.51 1.21
CA PHE A 115 2.95 3.14 0.33
C PHE A 115 1.57 2.72 0.80
N ALA A 116 0.67 3.67 1.08
CA ALA A 116 -0.71 3.36 1.45
C ALA A 116 -1.69 4.27 0.71
N ILE A 117 -2.80 3.72 0.27
CA ILE A 117 -3.81 4.47 -0.45
C ILE A 117 -5.20 4.16 0.09
N CYS A 118 -6.10 5.17 0.04
CA CYS A 118 -7.50 5.03 0.41
C CYS A 118 -7.66 4.60 1.89
N HIS A 119 -8.41 3.54 2.16
CA HIS A 119 -8.55 2.94 3.49
C HIS A 119 -7.29 2.21 3.97
N GLY A 120 -6.32 1.93 3.10
CA GLY A 120 -5.04 1.35 3.50
C GLY A 120 -4.33 2.14 4.60
N VAL A 121 -4.58 3.46 4.67
CA VAL A 121 -4.08 4.34 5.72
C VAL A 121 -4.56 3.94 7.13
N GLN A 122 -5.71 3.28 7.28
CA GLN A 122 -6.21 2.79 8.57
C GLN A 122 -5.22 1.83 9.26
N ILE A 123 -4.47 1.06 8.46
CA ILE A 123 -3.42 0.18 8.98
C ILE A 123 -2.25 1.00 9.53
N LEU A 124 -1.86 2.10 8.86
CA LEU A 124 -0.84 3.03 9.37
C LEU A 124 -1.29 3.70 10.68
N VAL A 125 -2.57 4.08 10.77
CA VAL A 125 -3.17 4.64 12.00
C VAL A 125 -3.01 3.64 13.15
N THR A 126 -3.43 2.39 12.95
CA THR A 126 -3.36 1.34 13.98
C THR A 126 -1.91 0.99 14.34
N ALA A 127 -0.98 1.06 13.38
CA ALA A 127 0.45 0.85 13.63
C ALA A 127 1.12 2.01 14.37
N GLY A 128 0.44 3.15 14.57
CA GLY A 128 0.98 4.34 15.23
C GLY A 128 1.96 5.14 14.36
N LEU A 129 1.81 5.08 13.03
CA LEU A 129 2.75 5.67 12.09
C LEU A 129 2.28 6.99 11.47
N VAL A 130 1.18 7.57 11.97
CA VAL A 130 0.62 8.81 11.42
C VAL A 130 0.90 10.04 12.27
N ASP A 131 1.29 9.89 13.53
CA ASP A 131 1.50 10.99 14.46
C ASP A 131 2.56 11.99 13.93
N GLY A 132 2.18 13.27 13.89
CA GLY A 132 2.99 14.37 13.35
C GLY A 132 3.23 14.35 11.83
N ARG A 133 2.68 13.40 11.08
CA ARG A 133 2.93 13.23 9.64
C ARG A 133 1.81 13.79 8.77
N LYS A 134 2.20 14.31 7.61
CA LYS A 134 1.26 14.67 6.54
C LYS A 134 0.73 13.41 5.87
N ILE A 135 -0.60 13.25 5.86
CA ILE A 135 -1.28 12.05 5.36
C ILE A 135 -2.38 12.44 4.37
N ALA A 136 -2.35 11.83 3.19
CA ALA A 136 -3.48 11.79 2.26
C ALA A 136 -4.20 10.44 2.42
N CYS A 137 -5.52 10.45 2.54
CA CYS A 137 -6.34 9.24 2.65
C CYS A 137 -7.72 9.50 2.06
N TYR A 138 -8.52 8.45 1.91
CA TYR A 138 -9.94 8.62 1.65
C TYR A 138 -10.54 9.59 2.70
N GLU A 139 -11.37 10.53 2.25
CA GLU A 139 -11.79 11.66 3.09
C GLU A 139 -12.53 11.24 4.37
N HIS A 140 -13.24 10.13 4.35
CA HIS A 140 -13.93 9.62 5.52
C HIS A 140 -13.01 8.85 6.50
N VAL A 141 -11.74 8.63 6.16
CA VAL A 141 -10.68 8.14 7.07
C VAL A 141 -9.97 9.31 7.77
N LYS A 142 -10.21 10.56 7.33
CA LYS A 142 -9.60 11.78 7.89
C LYS A 142 -9.68 11.84 9.42
N PHE A 143 -10.87 11.56 9.98
CA PHE A 143 -11.09 11.64 11.43
C PHE A 143 -10.13 10.73 12.21
N GLU A 144 -9.92 9.50 11.74
CA GLU A 144 -9.01 8.54 12.39
C GLU A 144 -7.57 9.05 12.36
N VAL A 145 -7.13 9.64 11.23
CA VAL A 145 -5.80 10.22 11.06
C VAL A 145 -5.59 11.38 12.06
N GLU A 146 -6.55 12.33 12.13
CA GLU A 146 -6.43 13.51 12.98
C GLU A 146 -6.49 13.17 14.48
N VAL A 147 -7.36 12.24 14.89
CA VAL A 147 -7.45 11.77 16.28
C VAL A 147 -6.13 11.10 16.74
N CYS A 148 -5.42 10.45 15.81
CA CYS A 148 -4.14 9.82 16.08
C CYS A 148 -2.93 10.75 15.80
N GLY A 149 -3.14 12.07 15.76
CA GLY A 149 -2.08 13.08 15.67
C GLY A 149 -1.55 13.34 14.25
N GLY A 150 -2.11 12.71 13.24
CA GLY A 150 -1.73 12.95 11.84
C GLY A 150 -2.30 14.27 11.29
N ILE A 151 -1.66 14.79 10.26
CA ILE A 151 -2.05 16.02 9.56
C ILE A 151 -2.67 15.63 8.22
N TYR A 152 -4.01 15.64 8.13
CA TYR A 152 -4.70 15.37 6.87
C TYR A 152 -4.42 16.48 5.85
N VAL A 153 -4.02 16.11 4.64
CA VAL A 153 -3.71 17.06 3.57
C VAL A 153 -4.84 17.16 2.54
N THR A 154 -5.13 18.41 2.14
CA THR A 154 -6.11 18.75 1.11
C THR A 154 -5.68 20.10 0.50
N PRO A 155 -5.79 20.34 -0.81
CA PRO A 155 -6.43 19.50 -1.84
C PRO A 155 -5.55 18.38 -2.41
N ASP A 156 -4.33 18.18 -1.92
CA ASP A 156 -3.37 17.25 -2.50
C ASP A 156 -3.94 15.83 -2.59
N GLN A 157 -3.72 15.18 -3.73
CA GLN A 157 -4.21 13.82 -4.01
C GLN A 157 -3.30 12.75 -3.41
N ALA A 158 -2.01 13.06 -3.25
CA ALA A 158 -1.01 12.20 -2.65
C ALA A 158 0.07 13.04 -1.97
N VAL A 159 0.72 12.48 -0.94
CA VAL A 159 1.79 13.15 -0.21
C VAL A 159 2.89 12.16 0.18
N GLN A 160 4.12 12.65 0.19
CA GLN A 160 5.26 11.97 0.79
C GLN A 160 5.65 12.67 2.07
N ASP A 161 5.76 11.91 3.16
CA ASP A 161 6.35 12.34 4.43
C ASP A 161 7.40 11.31 4.86
N GLY A 162 8.66 11.66 4.69
CA GLY A 162 9.78 10.74 4.91
C GLY A 162 9.71 9.50 4.01
N LYS A 163 9.59 8.35 4.62
CA LYS A 163 9.49 7.04 3.94
C LYS A 163 8.04 6.57 3.76
N ILE A 164 7.07 7.35 4.18
CA ILE A 164 5.65 7.05 4.03
C ILE A 164 5.07 7.90 2.90
N ILE A 165 4.46 7.24 1.93
CA ILE A 165 3.75 7.87 0.81
C ILE A 165 2.30 7.45 0.88
N THR A 166 1.40 8.43 0.90
CA THR A 166 -0.04 8.16 1.00
C THR A 166 -0.82 8.84 -0.11
N GLY A 167 -1.96 8.23 -0.48
CA GLY A 167 -2.87 8.72 -1.51
C GLY A 167 -4.33 8.60 -1.09
N LYS A 168 -5.22 9.40 -1.75
CA LYS A 168 -6.63 9.46 -1.34
C LYS A 168 -7.44 8.26 -1.79
N THR A 169 -7.51 7.99 -3.08
CA THR A 169 -8.32 6.94 -3.68
C THR A 169 -7.66 6.46 -4.97
N TRP A 170 -8.24 5.48 -5.65
CA TRP A 170 -7.79 5.06 -6.99
C TRP A 170 -7.77 6.22 -8.02
N GLN A 171 -8.60 7.25 -7.83
CA GLN A 171 -8.55 8.46 -8.67
C GLN A 171 -7.23 9.23 -8.51
N SER A 172 -6.52 9.03 -7.41
CA SER A 172 -5.22 9.64 -7.11
C SER A 172 -4.03 8.83 -7.66
N HIS A 173 -4.25 7.73 -8.37
CA HIS A 173 -3.18 6.89 -8.91
C HIS A 173 -2.10 7.66 -9.66
N PRO A 174 -2.41 8.65 -10.54
CA PRO A 174 -1.39 9.39 -11.26
C PRO A 174 -0.40 10.11 -10.34
N GLU A 175 -0.89 10.81 -9.31
CA GLU A 175 -0.07 11.55 -8.35
C GLU A 175 0.66 10.60 -7.41
N PHE A 176 -0.06 9.62 -6.88
CA PHE A 176 0.47 8.62 -5.95
C PHE A 176 1.62 7.83 -6.57
N TYR A 177 1.43 7.27 -7.77
CA TYR A 177 2.47 6.46 -8.41
C TYR A 177 3.64 7.28 -8.93
N ARG A 178 3.47 8.57 -9.24
CA ARG A 178 4.62 9.45 -9.47
C ARG A 178 5.53 9.51 -8.23
N LEU A 179 4.97 9.69 -7.04
CA LEU A 179 5.73 9.72 -5.80
C LEU A 179 6.34 8.34 -5.50
N VAL A 180 5.57 7.25 -5.65
CA VAL A 180 6.06 5.87 -5.46
C VAL A 180 7.29 5.60 -6.33
N PHE A 181 7.22 5.86 -7.64
CA PHE A 181 8.33 5.57 -8.53
C PHE A 181 9.54 6.49 -8.32
N ASN A 182 9.32 7.76 -8.00
CA ASN A 182 10.42 8.65 -7.58
C ASN A 182 11.18 8.09 -6.36
N CYS A 183 10.46 7.48 -5.41
CA CYS A 183 11.09 6.86 -4.24
C CYS A 183 11.83 5.58 -4.59
N LEU A 184 11.24 4.74 -5.45
CA LEU A 184 11.83 3.48 -5.89
C LEU A 184 13.10 3.70 -6.73
N GLU A 185 13.14 4.74 -7.58
CA GLU A 185 14.31 5.12 -8.37
C GLU A 185 15.46 5.64 -7.49
N LYS A 186 15.17 6.54 -6.55
CA LYS A 186 16.17 7.02 -5.59
C LYS A 186 16.81 5.90 -4.78
N SER A 187 16.06 4.83 -4.51
CA SER A 187 16.59 3.66 -3.81
C SER A 187 17.53 2.82 -4.67
N LYS A 188 17.41 2.86 -6.00
CA LYS A 188 18.34 2.20 -6.92
C LYS A 188 19.69 2.92 -6.95
N GLU A 189 19.67 4.25 -6.95
CA GLU A 189 20.87 5.08 -6.97
C GLU A 189 21.68 5.03 -5.67
N ALA A 190 21.01 4.74 -4.54
CA ALA A 190 21.64 4.66 -3.22
C ALA A 190 22.35 3.32 -2.94
N GLU A 191 22.13 2.29 -3.75
CA GLU A 191 22.81 1.00 -3.62
C GLU A 191 24.09 1.03 -4.47
N PRO A 192 25.30 0.74 -3.89
CA PRO A 192 26.52 0.66 -4.68
C PRO A 192 26.38 -0.47 -5.73
N GLU A 193 26.73 -0.16 -6.98
CA GLU A 193 26.84 -1.17 -8.04
C GLU A 193 27.72 -2.32 -7.54
N THR A 194 27.11 -3.50 -7.38
CA THR A 194 27.90 -4.72 -7.12
C THR A 194 28.69 -5.02 -8.37
N GLN A 195 29.97 -4.65 -8.38
CA GLN A 195 30.89 -4.99 -9.47
C GLN A 195 30.88 -6.52 -9.60
N VAL A 196 30.33 -7.00 -10.71
CA VAL A 196 30.47 -8.40 -11.12
C VAL A 196 31.93 -8.59 -11.50
N VAL A 197 32.73 -9.11 -10.58
CA VAL A 197 34.08 -9.57 -10.89
C VAL A 197 33.93 -10.84 -11.72
N ILE A 198 34.11 -10.71 -13.03
CA ILE A 198 34.22 -11.84 -13.95
C ILE A 198 35.64 -12.38 -13.75
N HIS A 199 35.75 -13.58 -13.19
CA HIS A 199 36.96 -14.39 -13.15
C HIS A 199 36.98 -15.38 -14.32
#